data_187763a12ea0c8af1e830721c66592bf
#
_entry.id   187763a12ea0c8af1e830721c66592bf
#
_cell.length_a   1.000
_cell.length_b   1.000
_cell.length_c   1.000
_cell.angle_alpha   90.00
_cell.angle_beta   90.00
_cell.angle_gamma   90.00
#
_symmetry.space_group_name_H-M   'P 1'
#
loop_
_entity.id
_entity.type
_entity.pdbx_description
1 polymer ?
#
loop_
_entity_poly.entity_id
_entity_poly.type
_entity_poly.pdbx_seq_one_letter_code
_entity_poly.pdbx_strand_id
1 'polypeptide(L)'
;MKTLLISLVSDQTLPNVQLVKELKKEVTDYLFITTEKMEKKGCRRWIEKAAALDKDNTKLFHIVVKEFSFDDISEKLDAFDFSTYDKLILNLTGGTKVLTLAAHDYFKQLGAEVFYVTGFNNEFIKIFPGRFKQINRFSSKINIADYLYAYGFDFEVSDASNIDEQYTNHLFNKYLENGFAEFSDELNFLRSKRSAGIKSLTKAKTNISCFLDYLNFKPTETDKLSTNEVKYLTGEWLEEYVGNKIKNELSLSDEELFVGVTLYKELSQQQSNNVQELLGEGALLSDTSPDNEIDVMFVYNNKFYTIECKTSIINQVVKGLNADGSQKFKESNILGETIYKADYLNNRFGLLAKSVILTLTSFNQYVSEPESPGIRKNKTKAIEDLINRCNLSNITLIDKDRLCNTDKLTPLIF
;
A
#
# COMPACT_ATOMS: atom_id res chain seq x y z
N MET A 1 21.72 23.29 23.23
CA MET A 1 22.29 23.36 21.87
C MET A 1 21.15 23.43 20.89
N LYS A 2 21.08 24.49 20.09
CA LYS A 2 20.01 24.71 19.14
C LYS A 2 20.40 24.11 17.79
N THR A 3 19.69 23.10 17.34
CA THR A 3 20.00 22.33 16.14
C THR A 3 18.93 22.52 15.07
N LEU A 4 19.33 22.88 13.85
CA LEU A 4 18.44 23.00 12.69
C LEU A 4 18.65 21.81 11.75
N LEU A 5 17.58 21.10 11.42
CA LEU A 5 17.57 20.12 10.32
C LEU A 5 17.03 20.77 9.06
N ILE A 6 17.86 20.83 8.04
CA ILE A 6 17.51 21.34 6.71
C ILE A 6 17.19 20.15 5.80
N SER A 7 16.05 20.15 5.12
CA SER A 7 15.62 19.07 4.23
C SER A 7 15.23 19.58 2.85
N LEU A 8 15.75 18.93 1.80
CA LEU A 8 15.36 19.19 0.41
C LEU A 8 14.08 18.43 0.10
N VAL A 9 13.02 19.14 -0.28
CA VAL A 9 11.71 18.53 -0.56
C VAL A 9 11.64 18.08 -2.02
N SER A 10 11.21 16.84 -2.22
CA SER A 10 10.96 16.24 -3.54
C SER A 10 9.70 15.36 -3.52
N ASP A 11 9.36 14.76 -4.67
CA ASP A 11 8.27 13.79 -4.78
C ASP A 11 8.49 12.54 -3.90
N GLN A 12 9.74 12.18 -3.62
CA GLN A 12 10.10 11.10 -2.70
C GLN A 12 10.23 11.68 -1.30
N THR A 13 9.14 11.76 -0.57
CA THR A 13 9.06 12.40 0.74
C THR A 13 9.53 11.51 1.89
N LEU A 14 9.42 10.19 1.74
CA LEU A 14 9.76 9.22 2.78
C LEU A 14 11.18 9.34 3.33
N PRO A 15 12.24 9.56 2.52
CA PRO A 15 13.59 9.78 3.04
C PRO A 15 13.69 10.97 4.01
N ASN A 16 12.89 12.02 3.79
CA ASN A 16 12.81 13.13 4.70
C ASN A 16 12.14 12.73 6.01
N VAL A 17 11.02 12.00 5.95
CA VAL A 17 10.33 11.49 7.14
C VAL A 17 11.23 10.59 7.96
N GLN A 18 11.96 9.67 7.32
CA GLN A 18 12.89 8.76 8.00
C GLN A 18 13.97 9.51 8.77
N LEU A 19 14.64 10.49 8.14
CA LEU A 19 15.70 11.22 8.81
C LEU A 19 15.17 12.17 9.89
N VAL A 20 14.03 12.81 9.67
CA VAL A 20 13.34 13.62 10.69
C VAL A 20 13.05 12.77 11.93
N LYS A 21 12.45 11.60 11.77
CA LYS A 21 12.13 10.69 12.90
C LYS A 21 13.37 10.19 13.62
N GLU A 22 14.43 9.87 12.89
CA GLU A 22 15.70 9.41 13.47
C GLU A 22 16.37 10.48 14.34
N LEU A 23 16.38 11.73 13.85
CA LEU A 23 17.07 12.82 14.51
C LEU A 23 16.15 13.65 15.43
N LYS A 24 14.89 13.30 15.59
CA LYS A 24 13.87 14.07 16.32
C LYS A 24 14.32 14.50 17.73
N LYS A 25 15.11 13.67 18.43
CA LYS A 25 15.60 13.96 19.79
C LYS A 25 16.73 14.99 19.82
N GLU A 26 17.43 15.19 18.72
CA GLU A 26 18.58 16.08 18.61
C GLU A 26 18.20 17.43 17.98
N VAL A 27 17.13 17.47 17.19
CA VAL A 27 16.72 18.63 16.39
C VAL A 27 15.72 19.48 17.16
N THR A 28 15.94 20.81 17.14
CA THR A 28 15.04 21.79 17.75
C THR A 28 14.09 22.44 16.76
N ASP A 29 14.60 22.72 15.56
CA ASP A 29 13.84 23.41 14.51
C ASP A 29 14.08 22.74 13.14
N TYR A 30 13.16 22.93 12.20
CA TYR A 30 13.24 22.34 10.86
C TYR A 30 13.11 23.42 9.78
N LEU A 31 13.94 23.30 8.72
CA LEU A 31 13.87 24.12 7.53
C LEU A 31 13.67 23.24 6.30
N PHE A 32 12.61 23.48 5.55
CA PHE A 32 12.33 22.79 4.29
C PHE A 32 12.67 23.68 3.10
N ILE A 33 13.62 23.26 2.26
CA ILE A 33 13.91 23.92 0.99
C ILE A 33 13.05 23.20 -0.07
N THR A 34 12.13 23.94 -0.65
CA THR A 34 11.06 23.40 -1.51
C THR A 34 10.94 24.20 -2.80
N THR A 35 10.08 23.76 -3.71
CA THR A 35 9.76 24.45 -4.96
C THR A 35 8.27 24.74 -5.04
N GLU A 36 7.85 25.67 -5.90
CA GLU A 36 6.41 25.93 -6.11
C GLU A 36 5.64 24.66 -6.48
N LYS A 37 6.24 23.78 -7.28
CA LYS A 37 5.65 22.52 -7.68
C LYS A 37 5.40 21.59 -6.49
N MET A 38 6.39 21.47 -5.59
CA MET A 38 6.29 20.63 -4.40
C MET A 38 5.30 21.21 -3.38
N GLU A 39 5.25 22.53 -3.21
CA GLU A 39 4.25 23.19 -2.35
C GLU A 39 2.82 23.00 -2.88
N LYS A 40 2.60 23.20 -4.19
CA LYS A 40 1.30 22.95 -4.84
C LYS A 40 0.85 21.49 -4.68
N LYS A 41 1.80 20.54 -4.71
CA LYS A 41 1.53 19.11 -4.52
C LYS A 41 1.25 18.75 -3.06
N GLY A 42 1.77 19.53 -2.11
CA GLY A 42 1.61 19.28 -0.67
C GLY A 42 2.76 18.49 -0.03
N CYS A 43 3.86 18.21 -0.77
CA CYS A 43 4.94 17.34 -0.32
C CYS A 43 5.54 17.72 1.04
N ARG A 44 5.73 19.03 1.32
CA ARG A 44 6.22 19.49 2.61
C ARG A 44 5.21 19.17 3.74
N ARG A 45 3.94 19.47 3.56
CA ARG A 45 2.89 19.18 4.55
C ARG A 45 2.78 17.68 4.83
N TRP A 46 2.97 16.85 3.81
CA TRP A 46 2.99 15.39 3.97
C TRP A 46 4.14 14.94 4.87
N ILE A 47 5.34 15.53 4.71
CA ILE A 47 6.48 15.25 5.57
C ILE A 47 6.16 15.68 7.01
N GLU A 48 5.64 16.89 7.21
CA GLU A 48 5.27 17.43 8.52
C GLU A 48 4.23 16.53 9.23
N LYS A 49 3.19 16.11 8.52
CA LYS A 49 2.14 15.20 9.02
C LYS A 49 2.71 13.82 9.37
N ALA A 50 3.45 13.20 8.44
CA ALA A 50 4.02 11.88 8.62
C ALA A 50 5.05 11.80 9.75
N ALA A 51 5.82 12.86 9.97
CA ALA A 51 6.78 12.95 11.07
C ALA A 51 6.17 13.51 12.38
N ALA A 52 4.86 13.81 12.37
CA ALA A 52 4.12 14.41 13.49
C ALA A 52 4.82 15.67 14.06
N LEU A 53 5.27 16.57 13.17
CA LEU A 53 5.94 17.82 13.56
C LEU A 53 4.96 18.91 13.99
N ASP A 54 3.72 18.83 13.56
CA ASP A 54 2.61 19.74 13.89
C ASP A 54 2.19 19.67 15.37
N LYS A 55 2.59 18.60 16.06
CA LYS A 55 2.23 18.35 17.48
C LYS A 55 3.27 18.83 18.48
N ASP A 56 4.45 19.24 18.01
CA ASP A 56 5.56 19.64 18.84
C ASP A 56 5.71 21.17 18.83
N ASN A 57 6.25 21.76 19.92
CA ASN A 57 6.59 23.18 19.99
C ASN A 57 7.85 23.56 19.16
N THR A 58 8.08 22.86 18.07
CA THR A 58 9.21 23.07 17.16
C THR A 58 8.87 24.15 16.13
N LYS A 59 9.87 24.94 15.72
CA LYS A 59 9.67 25.92 14.64
C LYS A 59 9.85 25.24 13.29
N LEU A 60 8.87 25.46 12.43
CA LEU A 60 8.89 24.95 11.06
C LEU A 60 9.08 26.14 10.10
N PHE A 61 10.16 26.11 9.33
CA PHE A 61 10.45 27.11 8.33
C PHE A 61 10.42 26.48 6.94
N HIS A 62 10.17 27.28 5.91
CA HIS A 62 10.31 26.85 4.54
C HIS A 62 10.82 27.97 3.65
N ILE A 63 11.62 27.60 2.64
CA ILE A 63 12.14 28.48 1.61
C ILE A 63 11.73 27.90 0.27
N VAL A 64 11.01 28.69 -0.54
CA VAL A 64 10.60 28.29 -1.90
C VAL A 64 11.61 28.83 -2.90
N VAL A 65 12.27 27.92 -3.62
CA VAL A 65 13.34 28.25 -4.58
C VAL A 65 12.97 27.86 -6.00
N LYS A 66 13.67 28.45 -6.99
CA LYS A 66 13.68 27.99 -8.37
C LYS A 66 14.72 26.87 -8.51
N GLU A 67 14.24 25.64 -8.71
CA GLU A 67 15.02 24.40 -8.63
C GLU A 67 16.22 24.27 -9.57
N PHE A 68 16.31 25.13 -10.60
CA PHE A 68 17.39 25.14 -11.60
C PHE A 68 18.25 26.42 -11.58
N SER A 69 18.09 27.32 -10.60
CA SER A 69 18.82 28.58 -10.49
C SER A 69 19.71 28.59 -9.24
N PHE A 70 21.01 28.49 -9.43
CA PHE A 70 22.01 28.64 -8.35
C PHE A 70 21.87 29.99 -7.64
N ASP A 71 21.69 31.08 -8.42
CA ASP A 71 21.62 32.46 -7.87
C ASP A 71 20.37 32.60 -6.97
N ASP A 72 19.17 32.16 -7.44
CA ASP A 72 17.95 32.23 -6.65
C ASP A 72 18.05 31.41 -5.37
N ILE A 73 18.68 30.22 -5.44
CA ILE A 73 18.90 29.37 -4.27
C ILE A 73 19.81 30.06 -3.26
N SER A 74 20.96 30.57 -3.69
CA SER A 74 21.94 31.23 -2.83
C SER A 74 21.35 32.49 -2.19
N GLU A 75 20.73 33.38 -2.98
CA GLU A 75 20.12 34.62 -2.50
C GLU A 75 19.06 34.34 -1.40
N LYS A 76 18.24 33.34 -1.59
CA LYS A 76 17.20 32.98 -0.60
C LYS A 76 17.77 32.33 0.65
N LEU A 77 18.83 31.55 0.52
CA LEU A 77 19.51 30.98 1.68
C LEU A 77 20.25 32.06 2.48
N ASP A 78 20.88 33.03 1.82
CA ASP A 78 21.55 34.16 2.46
C ASP A 78 20.59 35.06 3.27
N ALA A 79 19.31 35.07 2.90
CA ALA A 79 18.30 35.80 3.62
C ALA A 79 17.87 35.13 4.94
N PHE A 80 18.25 33.87 5.21
CA PHE A 80 17.95 33.15 6.43
C PHE A 80 19.08 33.22 7.44
N ASP A 81 18.77 33.59 8.69
CA ASP A 81 19.79 33.71 9.74
C ASP A 81 20.15 32.34 10.36
N PHE A 82 21.19 31.72 9.80
CA PHE A 82 21.72 30.45 10.31
C PHE A 82 22.59 30.62 11.57
N SER A 83 23.07 31.83 11.88
CA SER A 83 23.99 32.10 13.00
C SER A 83 23.34 31.85 14.38
N THR A 84 22.01 31.79 14.43
CA THR A 84 21.24 31.50 15.66
C THR A 84 21.26 30.04 16.07
N TYR A 85 21.86 29.15 15.27
CA TYR A 85 21.95 27.70 15.51
C TYR A 85 23.37 27.28 15.84
N ASP A 86 23.51 26.46 16.86
CA ASP A 86 24.79 25.87 17.26
C ASP A 86 25.22 24.72 16.34
N LYS A 87 24.24 24.05 15.73
CA LYS A 87 24.47 22.91 14.82
C LYS A 87 23.49 22.95 13.64
N LEU A 88 24.05 22.75 12.45
CA LEU A 88 23.32 22.62 11.19
C LEU A 88 23.44 21.18 10.68
N ILE A 89 22.31 20.58 10.27
CA ILE A 89 22.25 19.25 9.65
C ILE A 89 21.51 19.38 8.32
N LEU A 90 22.14 18.94 7.23
CA LEU A 90 21.52 18.91 5.91
C LEU A 90 21.14 17.48 5.51
N ASN A 91 19.86 17.23 5.27
CA ASN A 91 19.40 16.08 4.52
C ASN A 91 19.49 16.38 3.02
N LEU A 92 20.48 15.80 2.37
CA LEU A 92 20.76 15.99 0.96
C LEU A 92 19.88 15.13 0.03
N THR A 93 19.01 14.29 0.62
CA THR A 93 18.16 13.38 -0.14
C THR A 93 16.95 14.14 -0.66
N GLY A 94 16.84 14.25 -1.96
CA GLY A 94 15.73 14.96 -2.60
C GLY A 94 16.18 16.16 -3.42
N GLY A 95 15.22 16.87 -3.98
CA GLY A 95 15.46 17.97 -4.89
C GLY A 95 15.99 17.55 -6.28
N THR A 96 16.13 18.53 -7.18
CA THR A 96 16.84 18.34 -8.44
C THR A 96 18.36 18.26 -8.20
N LYS A 97 19.11 17.75 -9.16
CA LYS A 97 20.58 17.72 -9.07
C LYS A 97 21.19 19.11 -8.84
N VAL A 98 20.61 20.15 -9.46
CA VAL A 98 21.05 21.53 -9.29
C VAL A 98 20.81 22.01 -7.86
N LEU A 99 19.60 21.83 -7.34
CA LEU A 99 19.27 22.18 -5.96
C LEU A 99 20.14 21.41 -4.96
N THR A 100 20.37 20.12 -5.19
CA THR A 100 21.22 19.27 -4.34
C THR A 100 22.66 19.75 -4.30
N LEU A 101 23.25 20.10 -5.46
CA LEU A 101 24.61 20.61 -5.54
C LEU A 101 24.76 22.00 -4.88
N ALA A 102 23.81 22.90 -5.15
CA ALA A 102 23.81 24.24 -4.56
C ALA A 102 23.69 24.19 -3.04
N ALA A 103 22.75 23.40 -2.51
CA ALA A 103 22.57 23.23 -1.07
C ALA A 103 23.79 22.56 -0.43
N HIS A 104 24.34 21.51 -1.04
CA HIS A 104 25.56 20.86 -0.53
C HIS A 104 26.71 21.84 -0.40
N ASP A 105 27.01 22.64 -1.46
CA ASP A 105 28.11 23.58 -1.46
C ASP A 105 27.89 24.69 -0.42
N TYR A 106 26.70 25.26 -0.35
CA TYR A 106 26.32 26.29 0.59
C TYR A 106 26.47 25.82 2.06
N PHE A 107 25.83 24.74 2.43
CA PHE A 107 25.82 24.26 3.81
C PHE A 107 27.17 23.64 4.24
N LYS A 108 27.95 23.11 3.30
CA LYS A 108 29.31 22.67 3.58
C LYS A 108 30.20 23.83 4.01
N GLN A 109 30.05 25.02 3.41
CA GLN A 109 30.82 26.24 3.80
C GLN A 109 30.42 26.71 5.22
N LEU A 110 29.16 26.48 5.62
CA LEU A 110 28.66 26.75 6.98
C LEU A 110 29.05 25.66 7.99
N GLY A 111 29.76 24.61 7.58
CA GLY A 111 30.16 23.50 8.46
C GLY A 111 29.05 22.55 8.86
N ALA A 112 27.90 22.51 8.14
CA ALA A 112 26.81 21.63 8.43
C ALA A 112 27.19 20.16 8.30
N GLU A 113 26.61 19.27 9.14
CA GLU A 113 26.67 17.85 8.92
C GLU A 113 25.74 17.47 7.75
N VAL A 114 26.25 16.72 6.77
CA VAL A 114 25.49 16.35 5.58
C VAL A 114 25.17 14.86 5.58
N PHE A 115 23.90 14.53 5.48
CA PHE A 115 23.39 13.17 5.41
C PHE A 115 22.70 12.89 4.08
N TYR A 116 22.74 11.62 3.69
CA TYR A 116 22.04 11.09 2.53
C TYR A 116 21.35 9.77 2.88
N VAL A 117 20.05 9.66 2.63
CA VAL A 117 19.27 8.44 2.83
C VAL A 117 19.35 7.60 1.56
N THR A 118 19.89 6.39 1.66
CA THR A 118 20.16 5.55 0.48
C THR A 118 18.89 4.92 -0.13
N GLY A 119 17.80 4.83 0.63
CA GLY A 119 16.59 4.12 0.24
C GLY A 119 16.73 2.59 0.25
N PHE A 120 17.93 2.06 0.50
CA PHE A 120 18.21 0.62 0.57
C PHE A 120 18.72 0.25 1.97
N ASN A 121 18.52 -1.01 2.35
CA ASN A 121 19.09 -1.61 3.56
C ASN A 121 18.77 -0.90 4.89
N ASN A 122 17.76 -0.03 4.94
CA ASN A 122 17.41 0.74 6.13
C ASN A 122 18.59 1.59 6.66
N GLU A 123 19.31 2.26 5.75
CA GLU A 123 20.56 2.95 6.04
C GLU A 123 20.55 4.41 5.55
N PHE A 124 21.33 5.24 6.25
CA PHE A 124 21.68 6.58 5.82
C PHE A 124 23.19 6.82 5.98
N ILE A 125 23.73 7.71 5.19
CA ILE A 125 25.18 7.95 5.11
C ILE A 125 25.46 9.38 5.56
N LYS A 126 26.38 9.54 6.50
CA LYS A 126 27.01 10.83 6.79
C LYS A 126 28.10 11.09 5.74
N ILE A 127 27.88 12.12 4.90
CA ILE A 127 28.77 12.45 3.79
C ILE A 127 29.83 13.44 4.24
N PHE A 128 29.48 14.39 5.12
CA PHE A 128 30.35 15.47 5.61
C PHE A 128 29.99 15.80 7.08
N PRO A 129 30.95 16.22 7.96
CA PRO A 129 32.39 16.23 7.70
C PRO A 129 33.00 14.83 7.76
N GLY A 130 34.13 14.68 7.09
CA GLY A 130 34.94 13.45 7.16
C GLY A 130 35.45 12.99 5.79
N ARG A 131 36.57 12.27 5.80
CA ARG A 131 37.14 11.66 4.58
C ARG A 131 36.50 10.34 4.24
N PHE A 132 35.95 9.65 5.25
CA PHE A 132 35.29 8.34 5.11
C PHE A 132 33.80 8.51 5.34
N LYS A 133 33.00 7.91 4.46
CA LYS A 133 31.56 7.87 4.62
C LYS A 133 31.19 6.97 5.80
N GLN A 134 30.42 7.50 6.72
CA GLN A 134 29.89 6.75 7.84
C GLN A 134 28.48 6.24 7.49
N ILE A 135 28.34 4.93 7.37
CA ILE A 135 27.04 4.26 7.17
C ILE A 135 26.40 4.04 8.54
N ASN A 136 25.18 4.54 8.68
CA ASN A 136 24.37 4.36 9.89
C ASN A 136 23.08 3.60 9.51
N ARG A 137 22.53 2.85 10.46
CA ARG A 137 21.23 2.23 10.30
C ARG A 137 20.18 3.03 11.06
N PHE A 138 19.01 3.15 10.48
CA PHE A 138 17.88 3.75 11.18
C PHE A 138 17.50 2.90 12.39
N SER A 139 17.41 3.55 13.54
CA SER A 139 16.84 2.98 14.76
C SER A 139 15.34 3.26 14.85
N SER A 140 14.89 4.36 14.24
CA SER A 140 13.50 4.71 14.14
C SER A 140 12.77 3.83 13.13
N LYS A 141 11.53 3.45 13.47
CA LYS A 141 10.65 2.69 12.58
C LYS A 141 9.64 3.62 11.92
N ILE A 142 9.35 3.31 10.67
CA ILE A 142 8.22 3.88 9.92
C ILE A 142 7.06 2.87 10.06
N ASN A 143 5.91 3.31 10.52
CA ASN A 143 4.68 2.54 10.49
C ASN A 143 3.88 2.82 9.21
N ILE A 144 2.72 2.14 9.06
CA ILE A 144 1.87 2.30 7.87
C ILE A 144 1.34 3.73 7.76
N ALA A 145 0.89 4.32 8.86
CA ALA A 145 0.37 5.69 8.86
C ALA A 145 1.43 6.70 8.41
N ASP A 146 2.63 6.61 8.97
CA ASP A 146 3.78 7.44 8.56
C ASP A 146 4.03 7.33 7.05
N TYR A 147 4.00 6.09 6.54
CA TYR A 147 4.27 5.83 5.13
C TYR A 147 3.19 6.44 4.23
N LEU A 148 1.93 6.19 4.53
CA LEU A 148 0.80 6.69 3.74
C LEU A 148 0.74 8.22 3.77
N TYR A 149 0.88 8.83 4.95
CA TYR A 149 0.91 10.30 5.08
C TYR A 149 2.08 10.91 4.31
N ALA A 150 3.25 10.25 4.26
CA ALA A 150 4.39 10.72 3.49
C ALA A 150 4.09 10.86 1.99
N TYR A 151 3.12 10.14 1.47
CA TYR A 151 2.70 10.20 0.06
C TYR A 151 1.32 10.86 -0.16
N GLY A 152 0.78 11.50 0.89
CA GLY A 152 -0.48 12.26 0.83
C GLY A 152 -1.71 11.37 0.73
N PHE A 153 -1.71 10.24 1.43
CA PHE A 153 -2.88 9.39 1.59
C PHE A 153 -3.38 9.44 3.03
N ASP A 154 -4.67 9.61 3.18
CA ASP A 154 -5.41 9.23 4.37
C ASP A 154 -5.98 7.82 4.16
N PHE A 155 -6.39 7.15 5.24
CA PHE A 155 -6.85 5.78 5.16
C PHE A 155 -7.84 5.45 6.28
N GLU A 156 -8.69 4.48 5.99
CA GLU A 156 -9.57 3.81 6.96
C GLU A 156 -9.28 2.32 6.92
N VAL A 157 -9.13 1.71 8.08
CA VAL A 157 -9.02 0.26 8.20
C VAL A 157 -10.44 -0.27 8.40
N SER A 158 -10.86 -1.23 7.58
CA SER A 158 -12.13 -1.92 7.81
C SER A 158 -12.11 -2.52 9.21
N ASP A 159 -13.25 -2.47 9.91
CA ASP A 159 -13.41 -3.21 11.15
C ASP A 159 -13.19 -4.70 10.82
N ALA A 160 -11.92 -5.11 10.84
CA ALA A 160 -11.56 -6.50 10.67
C ALA A 160 -12.32 -7.27 11.74
N SER A 161 -13.16 -8.19 11.32
CA SER A 161 -13.74 -9.14 12.24
C SER A 161 -12.60 -9.72 13.06
N ASN A 162 -12.68 -9.69 14.40
CA ASN A 162 -11.73 -10.36 15.30
C ASN A 162 -11.80 -11.87 15.09
N ILE A 163 -11.60 -12.35 13.86
CA ILE A 163 -11.67 -13.75 13.53
C ILE A 163 -10.34 -14.37 13.91
N ASP A 164 -10.46 -15.41 14.73
CA ASP A 164 -9.35 -16.15 15.28
C ASP A 164 -8.43 -16.68 14.16
N GLU A 165 -7.12 -16.45 14.30
CA GLU A 165 -6.09 -17.01 13.43
C GLU A 165 -6.26 -18.52 13.21
N GLN A 166 -6.67 -19.27 14.24
CA GLN A 166 -6.94 -20.70 14.14
C GLN A 166 -8.06 -20.98 13.14
N TYR A 167 -9.06 -20.11 13.07
CA TYR A 167 -10.15 -20.27 12.13
C TYR A 167 -9.74 -19.98 10.69
N THR A 168 -8.96 -18.96 10.44
CA THR A 168 -8.45 -18.68 9.07
C THR A 168 -7.52 -19.80 8.58
N ASN A 169 -6.67 -20.35 9.46
CA ASN A 169 -5.87 -21.54 9.17
C ASN A 169 -6.74 -22.76 8.86
N HIS A 170 -7.85 -22.96 9.59
CA HIS A 170 -8.81 -24.03 9.31
C HIS A 170 -9.43 -23.87 7.91
N LEU A 171 -9.88 -22.68 7.55
CA LEU A 171 -10.44 -22.40 6.21
C LEU A 171 -9.41 -22.65 5.10
N PHE A 172 -8.17 -22.22 5.29
CA PHE A 172 -7.11 -22.45 4.34
C PHE A 172 -6.82 -23.94 4.14
N ASN A 173 -6.73 -24.71 5.22
CA ASN A 173 -6.55 -26.17 5.15
C ASN A 173 -7.72 -26.85 4.45
N LYS A 174 -8.96 -26.46 4.76
CA LYS A 174 -10.16 -26.97 4.08
C LYS A 174 -10.14 -26.63 2.58
N TYR A 175 -9.68 -25.45 2.22
CA TYR A 175 -9.51 -25.08 0.82
C TYR A 175 -8.44 -25.95 0.13
N LEU A 176 -7.35 -26.30 0.81
CA LEU A 176 -6.29 -27.14 0.24
C LEU A 176 -6.76 -28.58 -0.05
N GLU A 177 -7.74 -29.11 0.70
CA GLU A 177 -8.27 -30.46 0.49
C GLU A 177 -8.81 -30.64 -0.94
N ASN A 178 -9.68 -29.73 -1.42
CA ASN A 178 -10.33 -29.84 -2.74
C ASN A 178 -10.72 -28.49 -3.38
N GLY A 179 -10.28 -27.36 -2.84
CA GLY A 179 -10.63 -26.02 -3.34
C GLY A 179 -12.11 -25.66 -3.17
N PHE A 180 -12.81 -26.31 -2.23
CA PHE A 180 -14.27 -26.23 -2.05
C PHE A 180 -15.06 -26.70 -3.31
N ALA A 181 -14.49 -27.60 -4.11
CA ALA A 181 -15.10 -28.02 -5.38
C ALA A 181 -16.50 -28.65 -5.20
N GLU A 182 -16.72 -29.36 -4.07
CA GLU A 182 -18.01 -29.96 -3.72
C GLU A 182 -19.10 -28.92 -3.45
N PHE A 183 -18.72 -27.68 -3.13
CA PHE A 183 -19.60 -26.56 -2.80
C PHE A 183 -19.55 -25.43 -3.84
N SER A 184 -19.21 -25.75 -5.09
CA SER A 184 -19.09 -24.76 -6.17
C SER A 184 -20.40 -24.00 -6.42
N ASP A 185 -21.54 -24.65 -6.32
CA ASP A 185 -22.86 -24.02 -6.50
C ASP A 185 -23.20 -23.08 -5.35
N GLU A 186 -22.91 -23.47 -4.11
CA GLU A 186 -23.07 -22.67 -2.90
C GLU A 186 -22.19 -21.43 -2.97
N LEU A 187 -20.92 -21.58 -3.34
CA LEU A 187 -19.99 -20.45 -3.51
C LEU A 187 -20.44 -19.49 -4.60
N ASN A 188 -20.89 -20.00 -5.75
CA ASN A 188 -21.41 -19.16 -6.82
C ASN A 188 -22.69 -18.42 -6.40
N PHE A 189 -23.56 -19.09 -5.65
CA PHE A 189 -24.73 -18.44 -5.06
C PHE A 189 -24.32 -17.35 -4.07
N LEU A 190 -23.41 -17.62 -3.13
CA LEU A 190 -22.87 -16.63 -2.19
C LEU A 190 -22.27 -15.43 -2.91
N ARG A 191 -21.43 -15.67 -3.93
CA ARG A 191 -20.85 -14.59 -4.76
C ARG A 191 -21.92 -13.69 -5.38
N SER A 192 -23.06 -14.25 -5.81
CA SER A 192 -24.21 -13.48 -6.34
C SER A 192 -24.91 -12.63 -5.28
N LYS A 193 -24.63 -12.86 -3.99
CA LYS A 193 -25.24 -12.18 -2.84
C LYS A 193 -24.31 -11.24 -2.09
N ARG A 194 -23.09 -11.01 -2.58
CA ARG A 194 -22.09 -10.15 -1.91
C ARG A 194 -22.59 -8.74 -1.58
N SER A 195 -23.49 -8.17 -2.37
CA SER A 195 -24.03 -6.82 -2.14
C SER A 195 -25.33 -6.79 -1.33
N ALA A 196 -26.01 -7.94 -1.12
CA ALA A 196 -27.34 -7.98 -0.53
C ALA A 196 -27.47 -8.85 0.73
N GLY A 197 -26.48 -9.72 0.98
CA GLY A 197 -26.58 -10.76 2.00
C GLY A 197 -27.66 -11.81 1.69
N ILE A 198 -27.94 -12.68 2.64
CA ILE A 198 -28.98 -13.71 2.55
C ILE A 198 -29.99 -13.49 3.68
N LYS A 199 -31.23 -13.22 3.31
CA LYS A 199 -32.33 -12.92 4.26
C LYS A 199 -32.95 -14.17 4.91
N SER A 200 -32.80 -15.35 4.30
CA SER A 200 -33.22 -16.62 4.85
C SER A 200 -32.47 -17.77 4.20
N LEU A 201 -31.73 -18.51 5.00
CA LEU A 201 -30.96 -19.69 4.58
C LEU A 201 -31.89 -20.85 4.20
N THR A 202 -32.98 -21.02 4.95
CA THR A 202 -33.95 -22.08 4.71
C THR A 202 -34.68 -21.92 3.37
N LYS A 203 -34.76 -20.71 2.80
CA LYS A 203 -35.37 -20.43 1.49
C LYS A 203 -34.35 -20.40 0.34
N ALA A 204 -33.07 -20.60 0.63
CA ALA A 204 -32.05 -20.65 -0.41
C ALA A 204 -32.21 -21.91 -1.28
N LYS A 205 -32.01 -21.77 -2.59
CA LYS A 205 -32.11 -22.88 -3.54
C LYS A 205 -30.97 -23.89 -3.44
N THR A 206 -29.92 -23.56 -2.72
CA THR A 206 -28.69 -24.34 -2.54
C THR A 206 -28.56 -24.74 -1.07
N ASN A 207 -27.82 -25.79 -0.79
CA ASN A 207 -27.65 -26.31 0.57
C ASN A 207 -26.54 -25.53 1.33
N ILE A 208 -26.72 -24.20 1.47
CA ILE A 208 -25.76 -23.34 2.14
C ILE A 208 -25.46 -23.82 3.56
N SER A 209 -26.43 -24.36 4.28
CA SER A 209 -26.21 -24.85 5.64
C SER A 209 -25.13 -25.94 5.70
N CYS A 210 -25.12 -26.90 4.76
CA CYS A 210 -24.06 -27.92 4.70
C CYS A 210 -22.68 -27.31 4.43
N PHE A 211 -22.60 -26.26 3.63
CA PHE A 211 -21.34 -25.54 3.40
C PHE A 211 -20.86 -24.81 4.66
N LEU A 212 -21.76 -24.15 5.39
CA LEU A 212 -21.42 -23.49 6.65
C LEU A 212 -20.97 -24.51 7.70
N ASP A 213 -21.64 -25.64 7.81
CA ASP A 213 -21.28 -26.74 8.71
C ASP A 213 -19.92 -27.34 8.34
N TYR A 214 -19.66 -27.55 7.06
CA TYR A 214 -18.34 -28.01 6.57
C TYR A 214 -17.19 -27.06 6.94
N LEU A 215 -17.45 -25.75 6.90
CA LEU A 215 -16.49 -24.72 7.29
C LEU A 215 -16.47 -24.46 8.81
N ASN A 216 -17.33 -25.08 9.60
CA ASN A 216 -17.59 -24.74 11.02
C ASN A 216 -17.91 -23.24 11.19
N PHE A 217 -18.58 -22.63 10.21
CA PHE A 217 -18.96 -21.22 10.25
C PHE A 217 -20.29 -21.04 11.00
N LYS A 218 -20.29 -20.17 12.01
CA LYS A 218 -21.49 -19.83 12.76
C LYS A 218 -21.96 -18.43 12.38
N PRO A 219 -23.08 -18.30 11.63
CA PRO A 219 -23.65 -16.99 11.35
C PRO A 219 -24.03 -16.24 12.61
N THR A 220 -23.92 -14.92 12.58
CA THR A 220 -24.34 -14.04 13.69
C THR A 220 -25.86 -14.14 13.93
N GLU A 221 -26.67 -14.33 12.87
CA GLU A 221 -28.10 -14.57 12.93
C GLU A 221 -28.45 -15.97 12.39
N THR A 222 -29.31 -16.72 13.10
CA THR A 222 -29.54 -18.16 12.85
C THR A 222 -30.03 -18.54 11.44
N ASP A 223 -30.76 -17.70 10.72
CA ASP A 223 -31.31 -17.99 9.38
C ASP A 223 -30.89 -16.96 8.33
N LYS A 224 -29.82 -16.19 8.61
CA LYS A 224 -29.38 -15.12 7.71
C LYS A 224 -27.88 -15.09 7.60
N LEU A 225 -27.40 -14.51 6.49
CA LEU A 225 -26.02 -14.06 6.33
C LEU A 225 -26.02 -12.56 5.97
N SER A 226 -25.31 -11.79 6.75
CA SER A 226 -25.05 -10.38 6.45
C SER A 226 -24.19 -10.25 5.18
N THR A 227 -24.12 -9.06 4.61
CA THR A 227 -23.24 -8.77 3.48
C THR A 227 -21.77 -9.04 3.82
N ASN A 228 -21.34 -8.72 5.05
CA ASN A 228 -19.96 -8.94 5.50
C ASN A 228 -19.66 -10.43 5.63
N GLU A 229 -20.55 -11.23 6.20
CA GLU A 229 -20.37 -12.68 6.27
C GLU A 229 -20.30 -13.33 4.88
N VAL A 230 -21.13 -12.87 3.94
CA VAL A 230 -21.07 -13.34 2.55
C VAL A 230 -19.76 -12.96 1.87
N LYS A 231 -19.28 -11.73 2.06
CA LYS A 231 -17.99 -11.29 1.53
C LYS A 231 -16.84 -12.12 2.12
N TYR A 232 -16.87 -12.29 3.44
CA TYR A 232 -15.91 -13.11 4.16
C TYR A 232 -15.81 -14.53 3.58
N LEU A 233 -16.93 -15.25 3.53
CA LEU A 233 -17.00 -16.63 3.01
C LEU A 233 -16.59 -16.75 1.54
N THR A 234 -16.67 -15.66 0.77
CA THR A 234 -16.35 -15.66 -0.67
C THR A 234 -14.97 -15.14 -1.02
N GLY A 235 -14.17 -14.66 -0.03
CA GLY A 235 -12.82 -14.19 -0.34
C GLY A 235 -12.06 -13.53 0.78
N GLU A 236 -12.68 -12.68 1.63
CA GLU A 236 -11.97 -11.87 2.62
C GLU A 236 -11.23 -12.70 3.69
N TRP A 237 -11.67 -13.94 3.95
CA TRP A 237 -10.92 -14.87 4.81
C TRP A 237 -9.48 -15.12 4.37
N LEU A 238 -9.20 -15.03 3.04
CA LEU A 238 -7.85 -15.19 2.50
C LEU A 238 -6.96 -14.01 2.87
N GLU A 239 -7.51 -12.80 2.87
CA GLU A 239 -6.81 -11.58 3.26
C GLU A 239 -6.39 -11.66 4.72
N GLU A 240 -7.30 -12.08 5.61
CA GLU A 240 -6.99 -12.30 7.02
C GLU A 240 -5.95 -13.42 7.22
N TYR A 241 -6.09 -14.54 6.51
CA TYR A 241 -5.11 -15.62 6.56
C TYR A 241 -3.70 -15.12 6.20
N VAL A 242 -3.59 -14.40 5.08
CA VAL A 242 -2.31 -13.84 4.60
C VAL A 242 -1.76 -12.81 5.59
N GLY A 243 -2.60 -11.92 6.10
CA GLY A 243 -2.23 -10.92 7.10
C GLY A 243 -1.69 -11.56 8.38
N ASN A 244 -2.43 -12.51 8.98
CA ASN A 244 -2.03 -13.24 10.17
C ASN A 244 -0.71 -14.00 9.97
N LYS A 245 -0.57 -14.67 8.83
CA LYS A 245 0.65 -15.42 8.50
C LYS A 245 1.88 -14.52 8.46
N ILE A 246 1.80 -13.39 7.75
CA ILE A 246 2.90 -12.42 7.65
C ILE A 246 3.19 -11.77 8.99
N LYS A 247 2.16 -11.37 9.74
CA LYS A 247 2.31 -10.76 11.06
C LYS A 247 3.12 -11.64 11.99
N ASN A 248 2.81 -12.95 12.01
CA ASN A 248 3.50 -13.93 12.84
C ASN A 248 4.92 -14.20 12.35
N GLU A 249 5.10 -14.42 11.03
CA GLU A 249 6.42 -14.73 10.46
C GLU A 249 7.43 -13.60 10.64
N LEU A 250 6.98 -12.34 10.60
CA LEU A 250 7.82 -11.16 10.75
C LEU A 250 7.75 -10.52 12.13
N SER A 251 6.90 -11.04 13.03
CA SER A 251 6.65 -10.49 14.37
C SER A 251 6.27 -9.00 14.32
N LEU A 252 5.34 -8.64 13.42
CA LEU A 252 4.88 -7.27 13.23
C LEU A 252 3.88 -6.85 14.31
N SER A 253 3.93 -5.57 14.69
CA SER A 253 2.93 -4.93 15.55
C SER A 253 1.64 -4.60 14.78
N ASP A 254 0.58 -4.19 15.52
CA ASP A 254 -0.69 -3.75 14.92
C ASP A 254 -0.56 -2.47 14.09
N GLU A 255 0.49 -1.67 14.28
CA GLU A 255 0.76 -0.48 13.48
C GLU A 255 1.60 -0.77 12.21
N GLU A 256 2.19 -1.95 12.14
CA GLU A 256 3.07 -2.36 11.05
C GLU A 256 2.37 -3.25 10.01
N LEU A 257 1.13 -3.73 10.28
CA LEU A 257 0.32 -4.52 9.35
C LEU A 257 -1.17 -4.20 9.50
N PHE A 258 -1.85 -3.94 8.38
CA PHE A 258 -3.30 -3.78 8.29
C PHE A 258 -3.89 -4.70 7.21
N VAL A 259 -5.15 -5.10 7.43
CA VAL A 259 -5.96 -5.89 6.49
C VAL A 259 -7.21 -5.08 6.14
N GLY A 260 -7.62 -5.07 4.86
CA GLY A 260 -8.81 -4.37 4.39
C GLY A 260 -8.70 -2.85 4.57
N VAL A 261 -7.84 -2.19 3.81
CA VAL A 261 -7.60 -0.75 3.95
C VAL A 261 -8.15 0.03 2.77
N THR A 262 -9.00 0.99 3.07
CA THR A 262 -9.50 1.97 2.10
C THR A 262 -8.64 3.21 2.12
N LEU A 263 -8.12 3.61 0.96
CA LEU A 263 -7.28 4.78 0.78
C LEU A 263 -8.08 5.98 0.28
N TYR A 264 -7.75 7.14 0.82
CA TYR A 264 -8.26 8.43 0.39
C TYR A 264 -7.08 9.33 0.04
N LYS A 265 -7.10 9.90 -1.15
CA LYS A 265 -6.06 10.86 -1.52
C LYS A 265 -6.32 12.18 -0.82
N GLU A 266 -5.30 12.70 -0.12
CA GLU A 266 -5.35 14.07 0.37
C GLU A 266 -5.51 15.04 -0.80
N LEU A 267 -6.60 15.79 -0.82
CA LEU A 267 -6.86 16.78 -1.84
C LEU A 267 -5.89 17.95 -1.70
N SER A 268 -5.36 18.46 -2.81
CA SER A 268 -4.64 19.73 -2.79
C SER A 268 -5.60 20.83 -2.32
N GLN A 269 -5.08 21.93 -1.77
CA GLN A 269 -5.91 23.03 -1.26
C GLN A 269 -6.90 23.57 -2.31
N GLN A 270 -6.50 23.57 -3.57
CA GLN A 270 -7.36 23.95 -4.69
C GLN A 270 -8.48 22.94 -4.97
N GLN A 271 -8.18 21.64 -4.84
CA GLN A 271 -9.18 20.56 -4.97
C GLN A 271 -10.12 20.56 -3.76
N SER A 272 -9.60 20.77 -2.55
CA SER A 272 -10.40 20.91 -1.32
C SER A 272 -11.38 22.09 -1.43
N ASN A 273 -10.92 23.25 -1.91
CA ASN A 273 -11.78 24.41 -2.14
C ASN A 273 -12.87 24.11 -3.17
N ASN A 274 -12.52 23.44 -4.27
CA ASN A 274 -13.51 23.03 -5.29
C ASN A 274 -14.52 22.02 -4.74
N VAL A 275 -14.10 21.08 -3.91
CA VAL A 275 -15.01 20.11 -3.25
C VAL A 275 -15.92 20.81 -2.25
N GLN A 276 -15.39 21.72 -1.43
CA GLN A 276 -16.19 22.53 -0.50
C GLN A 276 -17.17 23.44 -1.22
N GLU A 277 -16.79 23.99 -2.38
CA GLU A 277 -17.67 24.80 -3.22
C GLU A 277 -18.82 23.98 -3.84
N LEU A 278 -18.55 22.71 -4.18
CA LEU A 278 -19.52 21.80 -4.78
C LEU A 278 -20.40 21.07 -3.76
N LEU A 279 -19.86 20.68 -2.61
CA LEU A 279 -20.51 19.82 -1.61
C LEU A 279 -20.89 20.57 -0.31
N GLY A 280 -20.44 21.83 -0.13
CA GLY A 280 -20.68 22.66 1.05
C GLY A 280 -19.52 22.73 2.03
N GLU A 281 -19.50 23.77 2.88
CA GLU A 281 -18.50 23.93 3.94
C GLU A 281 -18.64 22.80 4.98
N GLY A 282 -17.57 22.07 5.21
CA GLY A 282 -17.51 20.95 6.16
C GLY A 282 -17.55 19.56 5.54
N ALA A 283 -17.54 19.44 4.19
CA ALA A 283 -17.36 18.15 3.53
C ALA A 283 -16.05 17.49 3.99
N LEU A 284 -16.15 16.27 4.53
CA LEU A 284 -15.01 15.47 4.98
C LEU A 284 -14.41 14.68 3.81
N LEU A 285 -13.17 14.22 3.96
CA LEU A 285 -12.52 13.32 2.99
C LEU A 285 -13.32 12.05 2.72
N SER A 286 -14.07 11.56 3.73
CA SER A 286 -15.03 10.45 3.62
C SER A 286 -16.17 10.70 2.61
N ASP A 287 -16.44 11.97 2.26
CA ASP A 287 -17.46 12.33 1.26
C ASP A 287 -16.91 12.25 -0.18
N THR A 288 -15.59 12.01 -0.33
CA THR A 288 -14.97 11.72 -1.63
C THR A 288 -14.98 10.22 -1.88
N SER A 289 -15.11 9.82 -3.15
CA SER A 289 -15.01 8.40 -3.52
C SER A 289 -13.65 7.84 -3.08
N PRO A 290 -13.61 6.64 -2.47
CA PRO A 290 -12.36 6.00 -2.11
C PRO A 290 -11.47 5.84 -3.34
N ASP A 291 -10.18 6.15 -3.20
CA ASP A 291 -9.22 6.04 -4.31
C ASP A 291 -8.95 4.57 -4.63
N ASN A 292 -8.75 3.75 -3.60
CA ASN A 292 -8.53 2.30 -3.72
C ASN A 292 -8.71 1.57 -2.38
N GLU A 293 -9.04 0.29 -2.48
CA GLU A 293 -9.01 -0.67 -1.37
C GLU A 293 -7.82 -1.60 -1.55
N ILE A 294 -7.08 -1.90 -0.48
CA ILE A 294 -5.93 -2.80 -0.47
C ILE A 294 -6.20 -3.92 0.53
N ASP A 295 -6.06 -5.17 0.07
CA ASP A 295 -6.42 -6.35 0.84
C ASP A 295 -5.50 -6.52 2.07
N VAL A 296 -4.17 -6.46 1.89
CA VAL A 296 -3.19 -6.48 3.00
C VAL A 296 -2.07 -5.49 2.73
N MET A 297 -1.68 -4.72 3.73
CA MET A 297 -0.49 -3.87 3.66
C MET A 297 0.36 -3.99 4.93
N PHE A 298 1.68 -3.88 4.77
CA PHE A 298 2.60 -3.89 5.90
C PHE A 298 3.89 -3.11 5.61
N VAL A 299 4.55 -2.71 6.68
CA VAL A 299 5.88 -2.10 6.63
C VAL A 299 6.89 -3.03 7.30
N TYR A 300 7.96 -3.33 6.59
CA TYR A 300 9.07 -4.14 7.12
C TYR A 300 10.41 -3.57 6.67
N ASN A 301 11.32 -3.35 7.63
CA ASN A 301 12.60 -2.68 7.40
C ASN A 301 12.45 -1.33 6.64
N ASN A 302 11.46 -0.52 7.05
CA ASN A 302 11.11 0.76 6.46
C ASN A 302 10.76 0.70 4.95
N LYS A 303 10.38 -0.47 4.44
CA LYS A 303 9.82 -0.68 3.09
C LYS A 303 8.34 -1.02 3.20
N PHE A 304 7.57 -0.57 2.25
CA PHE A 304 6.13 -0.74 2.20
C PHE A 304 5.74 -1.86 1.24
N TYR A 305 4.85 -2.71 1.67
CA TYR A 305 4.36 -3.85 0.91
C TYR A 305 2.85 -3.82 0.84
N THR A 306 2.31 -4.07 -0.35
CA THR A 306 0.87 -4.29 -0.57
C THR A 306 0.66 -5.68 -1.12
N ILE A 307 -0.38 -6.39 -0.67
CA ILE A 307 -0.75 -7.69 -1.20
C ILE A 307 -2.21 -7.65 -1.60
N GLU A 308 -2.48 -7.99 -2.85
CA GLU A 308 -3.82 -8.26 -3.36
C GLU A 308 -4.08 -9.75 -3.35
N CYS A 309 -5.12 -10.16 -2.64
CA CYS A 309 -5.51 -11.56 -2.45
C CYS A 309 -6.67 -11.92 -3.37
N LYS A 310 -6.52 -12.94 -4.20
CA LYS A 310 -7.57 -13.38 -5.13
C LYS A 310 -7.79 -14.88 -5.03
N THR A 311 -9.00 -15.30 -4.67
CA THR A 311 -9.37 -16.73 -4.65
C THR A 311 -9.41 -17.34 -6.04
N SER A 312 -9.59 -16.52 -7.10
CA SER A 312 -9.55 -16.94 -8.49
C SER A 312 -9.05 -15.79 -9.38
N ILE A 313 -8.31 -16.12 -10.43
CA ILE A 313 -7.82 -15.15 -11.42
C ILE A 313 -8.77 -14.93 -12.59
N ILE A 314 -9.76 -15.79 -12.76
CA ILE A 314 -10.71 -15.76 -13.87
C ILE A 314 -12.10 -15.96 -13.34
N ASN A 315 -12.99 -15.02 -13.68
CA ASN A 315 -14.43 -15.18 -13.45
C ASN A 315 -15.15 -15.39 -14.78
N GLN A 316 -16.05 -16.37 -14.81
CA GLN A 316 -17.03 -16.49 -15.87
C GLN A 316 -18.24 -15.60 -15.54
N VAL A 317 -18.45 -14.55 -16.30
CA VAL A 317 -19.60 -13.66 -16.14
C VAL A 317 -20.62 -13.97 -17.23
N VAL A 318 -21.86 -14.25 -16.81
CA VAL A 318 -22.99 -14.43 -17.74
C VAL A 318 -23.29 -13.10 -18.43
N LYS A 319 -23.15 -13.06 -19.77
CA LYS A 319 -23.43 -11.86 -20.58
C LYS A 319 -24.83 -11.84 -21.21
N GLY A 320 -25.64 -12.86 -20.99
CA GLY A 320 -26.96 -13.02 -21.58
C GLY A 320 -27.22 -14.46 -22.01
N LEU A 321 -28.20 -14.66 -22.87
CA LEU A 321 -28.53 -15.96 -23.44
C LEU A 321 -28.09 -16.03 -24.90
N ASN A 322 -27.65 -17.21 -25.33
CA ASN A 322 -27.47 -17.54 -26.73
C ASN A 322 -28.82 -17.69 -27.42
N ALA A 323 -28.83 -17.79 -28.74
CA ALA A 323 -30.07 -17.97 -29.52
C ALA A 323 -30.82 -19.28 -29.19
N ASP A 324 -30.14 -20.27 -28.63
CA ASP A 324 -30.66 -21.54 -28.15
C ASP A 324 -31.17 -21.56 -26.69
N GLY A 325 -31.12 -20.37 -26.02
CA GLY A 325 -31.49 -20.22 -24.62
C GLY A 325 -30.42 -20.61 -23.60
N SER A 326 -29.24 -21.07 -24.04
CA SER A 326 -28.11 -21.35 -23.15
C SER A 326 -27.44 -20.07 -22.68
N GLN A 327 -26.79 -20.10 -21.49
CA GLN A 327 -26.08 -18.95 -20.94
C GLN A 327 -24.83 -18.62 -21.76
N LYS A 328 -24.70 -17.36 -22.15
CA LYS A 328 -23.49 -16.83 -22.81
C LYS A 328 -22.54 -16.29 -21.77
N PHE A 329 -21.37 -16.92 -21.65
CA PHE A 329 -20.33 -16.51 -20.71
C PHE A 329 -19.29 -15.61 -21.38
N LYS A 330 -18.76 -14.66 -20.60
CA LYS A 330 -17.53 -13.93 -20.89
C LYS A 330 -16.57 -14.18 -19.76
N GLU A 331 -15.34 -14.57 -20.07
CA GLU A 331 -14.25 -14.55 -19.11
C GLU A 331 -13.85 -13.10 -18.83
N SER A 332 -13.81 -12.71 -17.56
CA SER A 332 -13.17 -11.48 -17.12
C SER A 332 -11.80 -11.81 -16.55
N ASN A 333 -10.80 -11.12 -17.03
CA ASN A 333 -9.42 -11.31 -16.58
C ASN A 333 -9.16 -10.46 -15.33
N ILE A 334 -9.54 -10.98 -14.16
CA ILE A 334 -9.36 -10.31 -12.86
C ILE A 334 -7.89 -10.01 -12.62
N LEU A 335 -6.99 -10.94 -12.95
CA LEU A 335 -5.56 -10.75 -12.71
C LEU A 335 -5.00 -9.58 -13.52
N GLY A 336 -5.44 -9.41 -14.77
CA GLY A 336 -5.05 -8.26 -15.58
C GLY A 336 -5.45 -6.92 -14.94
N GLU A 337 -6.68 -6.81 -14.45
CA GLU A 337 -7.17 -5.62 -13.75
C GLU A 337 -6.40 -5.39 -12.44
N THR A 338 -6.12 -6.45 -11.69
CA THR A 338 -5.34 -6.39 -10.44
C THR A 338 -3.91 -5.91 -10.68
N ILE A 339 -3.26 -6.38 -11.77
CA ILE A 339 -1.91 -5.91 -12.15
C ILE A 339 -1.92 -4.40 -12.44
N TYR A 340 -2.89 -3.89 -13.18
CA TYR A 340 -2.99 -2.44 -13.46
C TYR A 340 -3.20 -1.62 -12.18
N LYS A 341 -4.04 -2.12 -11.26
CA LYS A 341 -4.24 -1.48 -9.95
C LYS A 341 -2.93 -1.45 -9.15
N ALA A 342 -2.24 -2.58 -9.05
CA ALA A 342 -0.99 -2.70 -8.30
C ALA A 342 0.12 -1.81 -8.89
N ASP A 343 0.27 -1.76 -10.22
CA ASP A 343 1.24 -0.89 -10.90
C ASP A 343 0.94 0.60 -10.65
N TYR A 344 -0.33 0.99 -10.77
CA TYR A 344 -0.76 2.36 -10.45
C TYR A 344 -0.42 2.77 -9.01
N LEU A 345 -0.69 1.89 -8.03
CA LEU A 345 -0.39 2.15 -6.62
C LEU A 345 1.12 2.20 -6.34
N ASN A 346 1.91 1.28 -6.89
CA ASN A 346 3.36 1.28 -6.76
C ASN A 346 3.98 2.62 -7.21
N ASN A 347 3.52 3.15 -8.34
CA ASN A 347 3.99 4.43 -8.86
C ASN A 347 3.66 5.62 -7.92
N ARG A 348 2.64 5.47 -7.07
CA ARG A 348 2.22 6.53 -6.13
C ARG A 348 2.87 6.41 -4.76
N PHE A 349 3.20 5.20 -4.32
CA PHE A 349 3.85 4.95 -3.04
C PHE A 349 5.37 5.12 -3.07
N GLY A 350 5.93 5.52 -4.21
CA GLY A 350 7.36 5.79 -4.36
C GLY A 350 8.22 4.54 -4.52
N LEU A 351 9.54 4.75 -4.52
CA LEU A 351 10.52 3.73 -4.92
C LEU A 351 10.68 2.56 -3.95
N LEU A 352 10.23 2.71 -2.70
CA LEU A 352 10.36 1.68 -1.66
C LEU A 352 9.11 0.81 -1.48
N ALA A 353 8.09 1.05 -2.31
CA ALA A 353 6.90 0.22 -2.33
C ALA A 353 7.11 -1.02 -3.18
N LYS A 354 6.53 -2.13 -2.74
CA LYS A 354 6.46 -3.40 -3.48
C LYS A 354 5.06 -3.95 -3.43
N SER A 355 4.54 -4.40 -4.56
CA SER A 355 3.26 -5.08 -4.65
C SER A 355 3.42 -6.56 -4.88
N VAL A 356 2.54 -7.31 -4.23
CA VAL A 356 2.41 -8.75 -4.37
C VAL A 356 0.97 -9.07 -4.79
N ILE A 357 0.79 -9.98 -5.70
CA ILE A 357 -0.51 -10.57 -6.02
C ILE A 357 -0.45 -12.03 -5.60
N LEU A 358 -1.33 -12.42 -4.71
CA LEU A 358 -1.47 -13.79 -4.24
C LEU A 358 -2.79 -14.37 -4.72
N THR A 359 -2.74 -15.55 -5.36
CA THR A 359 -3.94 -16.23 -5.84
C THR A 359 -3.98 -17.71 -5.45
N LEU A 360 -5.18 -18.19 -5.13
CA LEU A 360 -5.43 -19.61 -4.88
C LEU A 360 -5.66 -20.42 -6.18
N THR A 361 -5.51 -19.80 -7.34
CA THR A 361 -5.51 -20.54 -8.61
C THR A 361 -4.15 -21.21 -8.81
N SER A 362 -4.13 -22.52 -9.08
CA SER A 362 -2.95 -23.21 -9.58
C SER A 362 -2.80 -22.91 -11.07
N PHE A 363 -1.66 -22.35 -11.47
CA PHE A 363 -1.41 -22.06 -12.88
C PHE A 363 -1.22 -23.35 -13.67
N ASN A 364 -0.59 -24.37 -13.08
CA ASN A 364 -0.40 -25.67 -13.70
C ASN A 364 -1.75 -26.36 -13.96
N GLN A 365 -2.65 -26.37 -12.97
CA GLN A 365 -4.00 -26.91 -13.13
C GLN A 365 -4.77 -26.14 -14.20
N TYR A 366 -4.77 -24.80 -14.15
CA TYR A 366 -5.49 -23.96 -15.11
C TYR A 366 -5.08 -24.23 -16.55
N VAL A 367 -3.77 -24.41 -16.81
CA VAL A 367 -3.23 -24.70 -18.15
C VAL A 367 -3.61 -26.11 -18.60
N SER A 368 -3.67 -27.09 -17.67
CA SER A 368 -3.98 -28.48 -17.98
C SER A 368 -5.47 -28.76 -18.19
N GLU A 369 -6.38 -27.88 -17.72
CA GLU A 369 -7.81 -28.04 -17.90
C GLU A 369 -8.21 -27.91 -19.38
N PRO A 370 -9.15 -28.75 -19.87
CA PRO A 370 -9.61 -28.68 -21.26
C PRO A 370 -10.24 -27.31 -21.56
N GLU A 371 -10.01 -26.81 -22.76
CA GLU A 371 -10.60 -25.56 -23.23
C GLU A 371 -12.11 -25.71 -23.36
N SER A 372 -12.87 -24.77 -22.78
CA SER A 372 -14.32 -24.73 -22.95
C SER A 372 -14.67 -24.40 -24.43
N PRO A 373 -15.69 -25.04 -25.03
CA PRO A 373 -16.09 -24.75 -26.39
C PRO A 373 -16.40 -23.26 -26.60
N GLY A 374 -15.73 -22.65 -27.57
CA GLY A 374 -15.90 -21.22 -27.91
C GLY A 374 -14.84 -20.27 -27.32
N ILE A 375 -13.95 -20.71 -26.44
CA ILE A 375 -12.86 -19.92 -25.89
C ILE A 375 -11.55 -20.33 -26.53
N ARG A 376 -11.18 -19.64 -27.61
CA ARG A 376 -9.88 -19.81 -28.28
C ARG A 376 -8.82 -18.97 -27.56
N LYS A 377 -8.27 -19.46 -26.46
CA LYS A 377 -7.07 -18.84 -25.92
C LYS A 377 -6.08 -19.94 -25.55
N ASN A 378 -4.89 -19.84 -26.07
CA ASN A 378 -3.75 -20.59 -25.57
C ASN A 378 -3.54 -20.16 -24.09
N LYS A 379 -4.05 -20.99 -23.16
CA LYS A 379 -4.04 -20.73 -21.72
C LYS A 379 -2.61 -20.55 -21.22
N THR A 380 -1.67 -21.33 -21.74
CA THR A 380 -0.24 -21.21 -21.43
C THR A 380 0.27 -19.81 -21.76
N LYS A 381 0.01 -19.34 -22.99
CA LYS A 381 0.44 -18.00 -23.41
C LYS A 381 -0.23 -16.90 -22.58
N ALA A 382 -1.49 -17.07 -22.20
CA ALA A 382 -2.19 -16.10 -21.36
C ALA A 382 -1.53 -15.97 -19.97
N ILE A 383 -1.11 -17.07 -19.36
CA ILE A 383 -0.39 -17.07 -18.08
C ILE A 383 1.02 -16.48 -18.25
N GLU A 384 1.76 -16.86 -19.31
CA GLU A 384 3.06 -16.27 -19.61
C GLU A 384 3.00 -14.75 -19.80
N ASP A 385 2.01 -14.25 -20.52
CA ASP A 385 1.78 -12.81 -20.71
C ASP A 385 1.49 -12.08 -19.39
N LEU A 386 0.74 -12.72 -18.48
CA LEU A 386 0.45 -12.16 -17.17
C LEU A 386 1.69 -12.13 -16.27
N ILE A 387 2.48 -13.21 -16.25
CA ILE A 387 3.75 -13.27 -15.51
C ILE A 387 4.71 -12.20 -16.03
N ASN A 388 4.82 -12.06 -17.37
CA ASN A 388 5.68 -11.04 -17.98
C ASN A 388 5.24 -9.61 -17.58
N ARG A 389 3.94 -9.32 -17.55
CA ARG A 389 3.43 -8.02 -17.06
C ARG A 389 3.77 -7.77 -15.60
N CYS A 390 3.59 -8.75 -14.73
CA CYS A 390 4.00 -8.65 -13.32
C CYS A 390 5.49 -8.32 -13.21
N ASN A 391 6.35 -9.03 -13.95
CA ASN A 391 7.79 -8.80 -13.95
C ASN A 391 8.14 -7.37 -14.42
N LEU A 392 7.49 -6.88 -15.49
CA LEU A 392 7.71 -5.53 -16.02
C LEU A 392 7.28 -4.43 -15.02
N SER A 393 6.23 -4.67 -14.26
CA SER A 393 5.73 -3.76 -13.22
C SER A 393 6.37 -3.99 -11.84
N ASN A 394 7.38 -4.85 -11.74
CA ASN A 394 8.03 -5.23 -10.47
C ASN A 394 7.03 -5.71 -9.40
N ILE A 395 6.05 -6.51 -9.83
CA ILE A 395 5.02 -7.11 -8.98
C ILE A 395 5.38 -8.59 -8.78
N THR A 396 5.42 -9.02 -7.52
CA THR A 396 5.60 -10.44 -7.20
C THR A 396 4.27 -11.17 -7.36
N LEU A 397 4.22 -12.23 -8.18
CA LEU A 397 3.04 -13.05 -8.37
C LEU A 397 3.23 -14.41 -7.68
N ILE A 398 2.31 -14.75 -6.76
CA ILE A 398 2.29 -15.99 -5.99
C ILE A 398 1.01 -16.73 -6.32
N ASP A 399 1.12 -17.88 -6.95
CA ASP A 399 0.01 -18.79 -7.22
C ASP A 399 -0.12 -19.88 -6.15
N LYS A 400 -1.21 -20.66 -6.21
CA LYS A 400 -1.45 -21.77 -5.28
C LYS A 400 -0.27 -22.76 -5.23
N ASP A 401 0.34 -23.07 -6.37
CA ASP A 401 1.41 -24.07 -6.43
C ASP A 401 2.63 -23.62 -5.64
N ARG A 402 3.02 -22.36 -5.77
CA ARG A 402 4.11 -21.76 -4.97
C ARG A 402 3.74 -21.68 -3.50
N LEU A 403 2.50 -21.29 -3.19
CA LEU A 403 2.01 -21.17 -1.82
C LEU A 403 2.02 -22.51 -1.07
N CYS A 404 1.63 -23.61 -1.72
CA CYS A 404 1.60 -24.95 -1.13
C CYS A 404 2.99 -25.60 -1.00
N ASN A 405 4.00 -25.11 -1.71
CA ASN A 405 5.36 -25.64 -1.67
C ASN A 405 6.22 -25.07 -0.53
N THR A 406 5.67 -24.23 0.34
CA THR A 406 6.40 -23.62 1.45
C THR A 406 5.50 -23.44 2.66
N ASP A 407 6.08 -23.63 3.85
CA ASP A 407 5.40 -23.35 5.12
C ASP A 407 5.38 -21.86 5.47
N LYS A 408 6.17 -21.05 4.74
CA LYS A 408 6.32 -19.61 5.01
C LYS A 408 6.01 -18.78 3.77
N LEU A 409 5.29 -17.66 3.97
CA LEU A 409 5.00 -16.69 2.92
C LEU A 409 6.17 -15.75 2.63
N THR A 410 6.91 -15.37 3.65
CA THR A 410 7.95 -14.34 3.56
C THR A 410 9.04 -14.63 2.52
N PRO A 411 9.53 -15.88 2.33
CA PRO A 411 10.49 -16.17 1.26
C PRO A 411 9.93 -16.00 -0.17
N LEU A 412 8.61 -15.97 -0.31
CA LEU A 412 7.96 -15.74 -1.62
C LEU A 412 7.78 -14.24 -1.92
N ILE A 413 7.81 -13.39 -0.88
CA ILE A 413 7.58 -11.95 -0.97
C ILE A 413 8.91 -11.19 -1.14
N PHE A 414 9.97 -11.63 -0.48
CA PHE A 414 11.29 -10.98 -0.46
C PHE A 414 12.26 -11.63 -1.43
#